data_4bbdc96e56f6c98178616adfa69b8249
#
_entry.id   4bbdc96e56f6c98178616adfa69b8249
#
_cell.length_a   1.000
_cell.length_b   1.000
_cell.length_c   1.000
_cell.angle_alpha   90.00
_cell.angle_beta   90.00
_cell.angle_gamma   90.00
#
_symmetry.space_group_name_H-M   'P 1'
#
loop_
_entity.id
_entity.type
_entity.pdbx_description
1 polymer ?
#
loop_
_entity_poly.entity_id
_entity_poly.type
_entity_poly.pdbx_seq_one_letter_code
_entity_poly.pdbx_strand_id
1 'polypeptide(L)'
;NDLSKKNFSLALNFTRDNLSKNHKNIYHHIGIYLYKVSALKKIINLAQTKNEMNNKLEQLRALDNQMKINVVLAKSSSIGVDTEEDFLAIKKIMEYKLKK
;
A
#
# COMPACT_ATOMS: atom_id res chain seq x y z
N ASN A 1 13.17 0.86 -9.48
CA ASN A 1 12.09 0.74 -10.46
C ASN A 1 11.23 2.00 -10.51
N ASP A 2 11.23 2.64 -11.65
CA ASP A 2 10.48 3.89 -11.86
C ASP A 2 9.09 3.56 -12.41
N LEU A 3 8.07 3.76 -11.57
CA LEU A 3 6.67 3.48 -11.93
C LEU A 3 6.13 4.43 -13.00
N SER A 4 6.75 5.60 -13.19
CA SER A 4 6.27 6.57 -14.19
C SER A 4 6.47 6.06 -15.62
N LYS A 5 7.39 5.12 -15.83
CA LYS A 5 7.72 4.57 -17.16
C LYS A 5 7.12 3.20 -17.44
N LYS A 6 6.44 2.59 -16.46
CA LYS A 6 5.88 1.24 -16.58
C LYS A 6 4.50 1.17 -15.96
N ASN A 7 3.64 0.31 -16.52
CA ASN A 7 2.32 0.07 -15.94
C ASN A 7 2.42 -0.66 -14.59
N PHE A 8 3.40 -1.56 -14.46
CA PHE A 8 3.63 -2.36 -13.25
C PHE A 8 5.11 -2.37 -12.92
N SER A 9 5.41 -2.47 -11.63
CA SER A 9 6.76 -2.72 -11.16
C SER A 9 6.71 -3.55 -9.90
N LEU A 10 7.76 -4.34 -9.65
CA LEU A 10 7.84 -5.14 -8.44
C LEU A 10 8.19 -4.26 -7.25
N ALA A 11 7.47 -4.46 -6.15
CA ALA A 11 7.81 -3.81 -4.90
C ALA A 11 9.08 -4.45 -4.34
N LEU A 12 10.01 -3.62 -3.89
CA LEU A 12 11.23 -4.07 -3.23
C LEU A 12 11.07 -4.12 -1.73
N ASN A 13 10.38 -3.14 -1.16
CA ASN A 13 10.17 -3.06 0.28
C ASN A 13 9.02 -2.10 0.59
N PHE A 14 8.53 -2.19 1.81
CA PHE A 14 7.57 -1.27 2.40
C PHE A 14 8.09 -0.81 3.75
N THR A 15 7.90 0.46 4.08
CA THR A 15 8.35 0.98 5.35
C THR A 15 7.41 2.07 5.85
N ARG A 16 7.35 2.22 7.17
CA ARG A 16 6.66 3.35 7.81
C ARG A 16 7.63 4.47 8.14
N ASP A 17 8.93 4.23 7.95
CA ASP A 17 9.95 5.22 8.24
C ASP A 17 9.86 6.40 7.29
N ASN A 18 10.11 7.59 7.83
CA ASN A 18 10.14 8.81 7.05
C ASN A 18 11.47 8.89 6.33
N LEU A 19 11.50 8.40 5.10
CA LEU A 19 12.73 8.31 4.33
C LEU A 19 13.16 9.69 3.81
N SER A 20 14.47 9.85 3.64
CA SER A 20 15.07 11.06 3.12
C SER A 20 14.54 11.41 1.73
N LYS A 21 14.39 12.71 1.44
CA LYS A 21 14.01 13.21 0.11
C LYS A 21 15.00 12.82 -0.99
N ASN A 22 16.20 12.38 -0.61
CA ASN A 22 17.24 11.96 -1.56
C ASN A 22 17.05 10.55 -2.07
N HIS A 23 16.16 9.77 -1.47
CA HIS A 23 15.84 8.43 -1.96
C HIS A 23 14.98 8.53 -3.21
N LYS A 24 15.40 7.83 -4.28
CA LYS A 24 14.66 7.73 -5.53
C LYS A 24 13.66 6.59 -5.45
N ASN A 25 12.58 6.67 -6.22
CA ASN A 25 11.59 5.59 -6.35
C ASN A 25 10.85 5.27 -5.05
N ILE A 26 10.57 6.32 -4.26
CA ILE A 26 9.75 6.22 -3.07
C ILE A 26 8.35 6.71 -3.42
N TYR A 27 7.35 5.93 -3.03
CA TYR A 27 5.96 6.22 -3.35
C TYR A 27 5.09 6.08 -2.11
N HIS A 28 4.05 6.90 -2.05
CA HIS A 28 3.06 6.82 -0.98
C HIS A 28 2.19 5.57 -1.18
N HIS A 29 2.15 4.72 -0.18
CA HIS A 29 1.38 3.48 -0.22
C HIS A 29 -0.11 3.74 -0.07
N ILE A 30 -0.90 3.23 -1.01
CA ILE A 30 -2.35 3.19 -0.90
C ILE A 30 -2.72 1.75 -0.58
N GLY A 31 -3.47 1.54 0.51
CA GLY A 31 -3.73 0.22 1.06
C GLY A 31 -4.78 -0.60 0.31
N ILE A 32 -4.68 -0.67 -1.02
CA ILE A 32 -5.58 -1.48 -1.84
C ILE A 32 -4.80 -2.61 -2.46
N TYR A 33 -5.21 -3.86 -2.21
CA TYR A 33 -4.51 -5.05 -2.65
C TYR A 33 -5.43 -5.97 -3.43
N LEU A 34 -4.91 -6.52 -4.52
CA LEU A 34 -5.57 -7.55 -5.31
C LEU A 34 -4.77 -8.83 -5.18
N TYR A 35 -5.43 -9.92 -4.80
CA TYR A 35 -4.79 -11.22 -4.61
C TYR A 35 -5.33 -12.24 -5.59
N LYS A 36 -4.44 -13.06 -6.16
CA LYS A 36 -4.88 -14.34 -6.72
C LYS A 36 -5.31 -15.23 -5.54
N VAL A 37 -6.35 -16.01 -5.72
CA VAL A 37 -6.86 -16.90 -4.67
C VAL A 37 -5.76 -17.84 -4.16
N SER A 38 -4.93 -18.38 -5.06
CA SER A 38 -3.81 -19.24 -4.68
C SER A 38 -2.78 -18.52 -3.81
N ALA A 39 -2.50 -17.26 -4.12
CA ALA A 39 -1.56 -16.43 -3.34
C ALA A 39 -2.14 -16.14 -1.95
N LEU A 40 -3.41 -15.80 -1.87
CA LEU A 40 -4.07 -15.52 -0.60
C LEU A 40 -4.05 -16.76 0.32
N LYS A 41 -4.37 -17.94 -0.23
CA LYS A 41 -4.30 -19.19 0.53
C LYS A 41 -2.89 -19.47 1.04
N LYS A 42 -1.88 -19.15 0.25
CA LYS A 42 -0.48 -19.32 0.66
C LYS A 42 -0.14 -18.39 1.83
N ILE A 43 -0.51 -17.12 1.73
CA ILE A 43 -0.19 -16.10 2.75
C ILE A 43 -0.82 -16.44 4.10
N ILE A 44 -2.08 -16.86 4.13
CA ILE A 44 -2.77 -17.15 5.40
C ILE A 44 -2.16 -18.34 6.13
N ASN A 45 -1.44 -19.20 5.43
CA ASN A 45 -0.77 -20.35 6.03
C ASN A 45 0.68 -20.06 6.46
N LEU A 46 1.19 -18.85 6.18
CA LEU A 46 2.53 -18.44 6.60
C LEU A 46 2.48 -17.82 7.99
N ALA A 47 3.53 -18.08 8.77
CA ALA A 47 3.69 -17.43 10.07
C ALA A 47 4.10 -15.97 9.88
N GLN A 48 3.76 -15.13 10.85
CA GLN A 48 4.21 -13.74 10.87
C GLN A 48 5.74 -13.69 10.92
N THR A 49 6.32 -12.79 10.13
CA THR A 49 7.77 -12.59 10.12
C THR A 49 8.16 -11.49 11.11
N LYS A 50 9.42 -11.47 11.53
CA LYS A 50 9.94 -10.40 12.40
C LYS A 50 9.82 -9.03 11.72
N ASN A 51 10.13 -8.97 10.43
CA ASN A 51 10.07 -7.76 9.65
C ASN A 51 8.62 -7.20 9.61
N GLU A 52 7.67 -8.08 9.40
CA GLU A 52 6.24 -7.75 9.42
C GLU A 52 5.83 -7.17 10.78
N MET A 53 6.22 -7.84 11.86
CA MET A 53 5.85 -7.43 13.22
C MET A 53 6.51 -6.11 13.62
N ASN A 54 7.78 -5.94 13.27
CA ASN A 54 8.53 -4.73 13.61
C ASN A 54 7.97 -3.50 12.91
N ASN A 55 7.54 -3.65 11.67
CA ASN A 55 7.03 -2.54 10.86
C ASN A 55 5.51 -2.43 10.91
N LYS A 56 4.82 -3.41 11.47
CA LYS A 56 3.35 -3.49 11.49
C LYS A 56 2.75 -3.36 10.08
N LEU A 57 3.39 -4.04 9.12
CA LEU A 57 3.01 -4.07 7.72
C LEU A 57 2.89 -5.52 7.26
N GLU A 58 1.66 -5.98 7.13
CA GLU A 58 1.33 -7.38 6.83
C GLU A 58 1.89 -7.85 5.49
N GLN A 59 1.97 -6.98 4.50
CA GLN A 59 2.48 -7.33 3.18
C GLN A 59 3.96 -7.72 3.18
N LEU A 60 4.70 -7.37 4.24
CA LEU A 60 6.10 -7.79 4.37
C LEU A 60 6.23 -9.31 4.53
N ARG A 61 5.20 -9.97 5.05
CA ARG A 61 5.17 -11.45 5.11
C ARG A 61 5.33 -12.07 3.73
N ALA A 62 4.64 -11.50 2.75
CA ALA A 62 4.74 -11.98 1.37
C ALA A 62 6.14 -11.76 0.80
N LEU A 63 6.70 -10.57 0.96
CA LEU A 63 8.05 -10.26 0.48
C LEU A 63 9.12 -11.12 1.15
N ASP A 64 9.01 -11.33 2.46
CA ASP A 64 9.96 -12.15 3.22
C ASP A 64 9.95 -13.61 2.77
N ASN A 65 8.86 -14.06 2.16
CA ASN A 65 8.71 -15.42 1.64
C ASN A 65 8.87 -15.48 0.13
N GLN A 66 9.54 -14.51 -0.47
CA GLN A 66 9.86 -14.43 -1.89
C GLN A 66 8.63 -14.39 -2.81
N MET A 67 7.50 -13.96 -2.30
CA MET A 67 6.34 -13.70 -3.13
C MET A 67 6.48 -12.34 -3.79
N LYS A 68 6.00 -12.23 -5.02
CA LYS A 68 6.11 -11.00 -5.80
C LYS A 68 4.87 -10.14 -5.60
N ILE A 69 5.06 -8.85 -5.35
CA ILE A 69 4.00 -7.87 -5.29
C ILE A 69 4.23 -6.87 -6.41
N ASN A 70 3.33 -6.86 -7.39
CA ASN A 70 3.36 -5.85 -8.44
C ASN A 70 2.62 -4.62 -7.96
N VAL A 71 3.18 -3.46 -8.22
CA VAL A 71 2.59 -2.18 -7.83
C VAL A 71 2.26 -1.36 -9.06
N VAL A 72 1.22 -0.56 -8.95
CA VAL A 72 0.73 0.33 -10.01
C VAL A 72 0.67 1.74 -9.44
N LEU A 73 1.12 2.70 -10.23
CA LEU A 73 1.03 4.10 -9.84
C LEU A 73 -0.40 4.60 -10.01
N ALA A 74 -0.99 5.11 -8.94
CA ALA A 74 -2.30 5.74 -8.99
C ALA A 74 -2.17 7.20 -9.45
N LYS A 75 -3.19 7.70 -10.11
CA LYS A 75 -3.20 9.08 -10.62
C LYS A 75 -3.32 10.12 -9.50
N SER A 76 -3.93 9.73 -8.39
CA SER A 76 -4.10 10.61 -7.23
C SER A 76 -4.05 9.78 -5.96
N SER A 77 -3.58 10.39 -4.87
CA SER A 77 -3.60 9.71 -3.57
C SER A 77 -5.00 9.80 -2.96
N SER A 78 -5.40 8.72 -2.30
CA SER A 78 -6.64 8.71 -1.54
C SER A 78 -6.37 9.16 -0.10
N ILE A 79 -7.42 9.66 0.55
CA ILE A 79 -7.36 10.07 1.95
C ILE A 79 -7.84 8.90 2.79
N GLY A 80 -7.02 8.46 3.76
CA GLY A 80 -7.41 7.41 4.69
C GLY A 80 -8.42 7.93 5.72
N VAL A 81 -9.31 7.05 6.16
CA VAL A 81 -10.32 7.39 7.18
C VAL A 81 -10.08 6.49 8.39
N ASP A 82 -9.41 7.01 9.41
CA ASP A 82 -9.12 6.30 10.65
C ASP A 82 -9.79 6.92 11.87
N THR A 83 -10.20 8.19 11.77
CA THR A 83 -10.77 8.96 12.86
C THR A 83 -12.13 9.55 12.48
N GLU A 84 -12.88 10.01 13.48
CA GLU A 84 -14.13 10.74 13.26
C GLU A 84 -13.90 12.00 12.44
N GLU A 85 -12.79 12.71 12.69
CA GLU A 85 -12.43 13.91 11.92
C GLU A 85 -12.17 13.58 10.46
N ASP A 86 -11.46 12.48 10.17
CA ASP A 86 -11.22 12.01 8.83
C ASP A 86 -12.54 11.69 8.12
N PHE A 87 -13.45 11.02 8.80
CA PHE A 87 -14.77 10.68 8.28
C PHE A 87 -15.55 11.93 7.89
N LEU A 88 -15.58 12.94 8.77
CA LEU A 88 -16.31 14.18 8.51
C LEU A 88 -15.71 14.96 7.33
N ALA A 89 -14.38 14.97 7.21
CA ALA A 89 -13.70 15.63 6.12
C ALA A 89 -14.03 14.95 4.78
N ILE A 90 -13.97 13.63 4.72
CA ILE A 90 -14.31 12.86 3.52
C ILE A 90 -15.77 13.01 3.15
N LYS A 91 -16.66 13.00 4.14
CA LYS A 91 -18.09 13.18 3.93
C LYS A 91 -18.38 14.50 3.24
N LYS A 92 -17.77 15.60 3.68
CA LYS A 92 -17.92 16.91 3.06
C LYS A 92 -17.44 16.92 1.59
N ILE A 93 -16.28 16.30 1.33
CA ILE A 93 -15.74 16.23 -0.02
C ILE A 93 -16.66 15.44 -0.93
N MET A 94 -17.18 14.31 -0.47
CA MET A 94 -18.07 13.46 -1.26
C MET A 94 -19.40 14.14 -1.51
N GLU A 95 -19.98 14.80 -0.52
CA GLU A 95 -21.23 15.56 -0.67
C GLU A 95 -21.07 16.68 -1.69
N TYR A 96 -19.95 17.38 -1.64
CA TYR A 96 -19.63 18.44 -2.59
C TYR A 96 -19.57 17.91 -4.03
N LYS A 97 -18.91 16.77 -4.23
CA LYS A 97 -18.80 16.14 -5.55
C LYS A 97 -20.13 15.65 -6.08
N LEU A 98 -21.02 15.17 -5.21
CA LEU A 98 -22.34 14.67 -5.59
C LEU A 98 -23.30 15.81 -5.98
N LYS A 99 -23.08 17.01 -5.46
CA LYS A 99 -23.90 18.19 -5.78
C LYS A 99 -23.53 18.83 -7.11
N LYS A 100 -22.43 18.44 -7.71
CA LYS A 100 -22.03 18.88 -9.03
C LYS A 100 -22.54 17.94 -10.11
#